data_f13acbd929a60bb74f1612c736789972
#
_entry.id   f13acbd929a60bb74f1612c736789972
#
_cell.length_a   1.000
_cell.length_b   1.000
_cell.length_c   1.000
_cell.angle_alpha   90.00
_cell.angle_beta   90.00
_cell.angle_gamma   90.00
#
_symmetry.space_group_name_H-M   'P 1'
#
loop_
_entity.id
_entity.type
_entity.pdbx_description
1 polymer ?
#
loop_
_entity_poly.entity_id
_entity_poly.type
_entity_poly.pdbx_seq_one_letter_code
_entity_poly.pdbx_strand_id
1 'polypeptide(L)'
;MSKNNILSDDFILGLMTPLTVNQHDGCAALVLNGETLSCCEEERYIRYKHAMGNLPINAISAALKYKNLTIKDIKAIFISSVAHSDLQNRVKLYLEHYFGYSPTIYTVDHQIAHLASAFYPSGFENSMLLSVDGYGDFKSMACGIGNKDKISVFETKDLTQSLGIFYQTLTQFIGFSSMGDEYKLMGLSAYGKPGIDLSPIIKVSDDDFF
;
A
#
# COMPACT_ATOMS: atom_id res chain seq x y z
N MET A 1 7.94 2.51 29.18
CA MET A 1 6.88 2.57 28.15
C MET A 1 6.17 1.23 28.17
N SER A 2 4.90 1.14 28.60
CA SER A 2 4.17 -0.10 28.61
C SER A 2 4.00 -0.57 27.17
N LYS A 3 4.48 -1.76 26.83
CA LYS A 3 4.14 -2.43 25.57
C LYS A 3 2.62 -2.64 25.61
N ASN A 4 1.87 -1.84 24.86
CA ASN A 4 0.46 -2.12 24.59
C ASN A 4 0.44 -3.42 23.81
N ASN A 5 0.26 -4.56 24.49
CA ASN A 5 0.09 -5.83 23.79
C ASN A 5 -1.22 -5.77 23.01
N ILE A 6 -1.12 -5.96 21.70
CA ILE A 6 -2.28 -6.19 20.84
C ILE A 6 -2.61 -7.68 20.99
N LEU A 7 -3.84 -7.96 21.35
CA LEU A 7 -4.35 -9.32 21.50
C LEU A 7 -5.08 -9.76 20.22
N SER A 8 -5.31 -11.05 20.06
CA SER A 8 -6.07 -11.59 18.93
C SER A 8 -7.47 -10.98 18.80
N ASP A 9 -8.14 -10.73 19.93
CA ASP A 9 -9.50 -10.22 19.97
C ASP A 9 -9.61 -8.69 19.84
N ASP A 10 -8.50 -8.00 19.61
CA ASP A 10 -8.49 -6.56 19.39
C ASP A 10 -8.81 -6.22 17.94
N PHE A 11 -9.72 -5.28 17.72
CA PHE A 11 -9.93 -4.69 16.39
C PHE A 11 -8.77 -3.80 16.00
N ILE A 12 -8.28 -4.01 14.80
CA ILE A 12 -7.18 -3.27 14.19
C ILE A 12 -7.67 -2.61 12.90
N LEU A 13 -7.17 -1.41 12.61
CA LEU A 13 -7.45 -0.71 11.38
C LEU A 13 -6.15 -0.48 10.59
N GLY A 14 -6.07 -1.01 9.38
CA GLY A 14 -5.04 -0.66 8.40
C GLY A 14 -5.51 0.55 7.59
N LEU A 15 -4.65 1.56 7.43
CA LEU A 15 -4.99 2.76 6.68
C LEU A 15 -3.92 3.10 5.63
N MET A 16 -4.38 3.48 4.44
CA MET A 16 -3.62 4.32 3.53
C MET A 16 -4.16 5.75 3.64
N THR A 17 -3.31 6.66 4.06
CA THR A 17 -3.68 8.07 4.31
C THR A 17 -2.86 8.99 3.41
N PRO A 18 -3.44 9.56 2.32
CA PRO A 18 -2.73 10.46 1.41
C PRO A 18 -2.47 11.84 2.07
N LEU A 19 -1.55 11.88 3.02
CA LEU A 19 -1.16 13.09 3.77
C LEU A 19 0.13 13.72 3.27
N THR A 20 0.76 13.15 2.26
CA THR A 20 1.96 13.68 1.60
C THR A 20 1.71 13.90 0.12
N VAL A 21 2.60 14.66 -0.52
CA VAL A 21 2.49 15.00 -1.95
C VAL A 21 2.50 13.71 -2.80
N ASN A 22 1.63 13.67 -3.79
CA ASN A 22 1.46 12.54 -4.73
C ASN A 22 0.96 11.23 -4.11
N GLN A 23 0.52 11.21 -2.88
CA GLN A 23 -0.16 10.04 -2.33
C GLN A 23 -1.60 9.96 -2.81
N HIS A 24 -2.06 8.73 -3.03
CA HIS A 24 -3.36 8.40 -3.59
C HIS A 24 -3.89 7.11 -2.96
N ASP A 25 -5.08 6.66 -3.41
CA ASP A 25 -5.72 5.41 -3.00
C ASP A 25 -5.99 5.31 -1.50
N GLY A 26 -6.50 6.42 -0.92
CA GLY A 26 -6.94 6.42 0.46
C GLY A 26 -7.89 5.25 0.74
N CYS A 27 -7.57 4.40 1.72
CA CYS A 27 -8.38 3.23 2.05
C CYS A 27 -8.31 2.87 3.53
N ALA A 28 -9.25 2.03 3.97
CA ALA A 28 -9.32 1.49 5.32
C ALA A 28 -9.66 0.00 5.29
N ALA A 29 -8.94 -0.80 6.06
CA ALA A 29 -9.19 -2.22 6.25
C ALA A 29 -9.38 -2.53 7.74
N LEU A 30 -10.50 -3.13 8.10
CA LEU A 30 -10.79 -3.61 9.45
C LEU A 30 -10.36 -5.06 9.59
N VAL A 31 -9.55 -5.34 10.60
CA VAL A 31 -8.98 -6.67 10.88
C VAL A 31 -9.32 -7.10 12.31
N LEU A 32 -9.66 -8.37 12.47
CA LEU A 32 -9.83 -9.04 13.74
C LEU A 32 -9.28 -10.47 13.64
N ASN A 33 -8.51 -10.93 14.60
CA ASN A 33 -7.93 -12.29 14.61
C ASN A 33 -7.14 -12.65 13.35
N GLY A 34 -6.50 -11.69 12.71
CA GLY A 34 -5.79 -11.91 11.45
C GLY A 34 -6.71 -11.99 10.22
N GLU A 35 -8.02 -11.91 10.38
CA GLU A 35 -8.98 -11.88 9.28
C GLU A 35 -9.35 -10.47 8.89
N THR A 36 -9.33 -10.17 7.58
CA THR A 36 -9.84 -8.91 7.04
C THR A 36 -11.37 -8.98 6.97
N LEU A 37 -12.03 -8.24 7.85
CA LEU A 37 -13.49 -8.20 7.95
C LEU A 37 -14.11 -7.29 6.89
N SER A 38 -13.46 -6.17 6.59
CA SER A 38 -13.86 -5.24 5.53
C SER A 38 -12.66 -4.49 4.99
N CYS A 39 -12.72 -4.14 3.70
CA CYS A 39 -11.75 -3.27 3.03
C CYS A 39 -12.52 -2.27 2.18
N CYS A 40 -12.28 -0.98 2.39
CA CYS A 40 -13.02 0.11 1.78
C CYS A 40 -12.06 1.11 1.16
N GLU A 41 -12.31 1.47 -0.10
CA GLU A 41 -11.55 2.48 -0.84
C GLU A 41 -12.31 3.81 -0.86
N GLU A 42 -11.66 4.91 -0.56
CA GLU A 42 -12.28 6.24 -0.54
C GLU A 42 -12.84 6.65 -1.89
N GLU A 43 -12.18 6.27 -3.00
CA GLU A 43 -12.62 6.58 -4.36
C GLU A 43 -14.04 6.08 -4.65
N ARG A 44 -14.49 4.99 -4.02
CA ARG A 44 -15.84 4.44 -4.22
C ARG A 44 -16.93 5.35 -3.67
N TYR A 45 -16.62 6.08 -2.61
CA TYR A 45 -17.55 6.99 -1.94
C TYR A 45 -17.56 8.37 -2.57
N ILE A 46 -16.38 8.92 -2.90
CA ILE A 46 -16.28 10.27 -3.47
C ILE A 46 -16.37 10.28 -5.01
N ARG A 47 -16.38 9.11 -5.66
CA ARG A 47 -16.46 8.95 -7.13
C ARG A 47 -15.33 9.68 -7.87
N TYR A 48 -14.19 9.77 -7.24
CA TYR A 48 -12.98 10.35 -7.82
C TYR A 48 -11.87 9.30 -7.83
N LYS A 49 -11.48 8.87 -9.04
CA LYS A 49 -10.50 7.81 -9.27
C LYS A 49 -9.20 8.09 -8.53
N HIS A 50 -8.65 7.09 -7.86
CA HIS A 50 -7.48 7.15 -6.99
C HIS A 50 -7.62 8.06 -5.76
N ALA A 51 -8.76 8.75 -5.55
CA ALA A 51 -8.98 9.65 -4.41
C ALA A 51 -7.76 10.55 -4.11
N MET A 52 -7.10 11.09 -5.16
CA MET A 52 -5.86 11.87 -5.05
C MET A 52 -5.98 12.96 -3.99
N GLY A 53 -5.10 12.93 -2.99
CA GLY A 53 -5.06 13.90 -1.90
C GLY A 53 -6.28 13.88 -0.96
N ASN A 54 -7.20 12.92 -1.10
CA ASN A 54 -8.37 12.80 -0.24
C ASN A 54 -8.12 11.77 0.87
N LEU A 55 -8.41 12.21 2.09
CA LEU A 55 -8.29 11.36 3.27
C LEU A 55 -9.43 10.33 3.33
N PRO A 56 -9.20 9.11 3.84
CA PRO A 56 -10.15 8.00 3.79
C PRO A 56 -11.27 8.11 4.86
N ILE A 57 -11.97 9.25 4.94
CA ILE A 57 -13.02 9.51 5.94
C ILE A 57 -14.20 8.54 5.78
N ASN A 58 -14.67 8.44 4.53
CA ASN A 58 -15.82 7.59 4.23
C ASN A 58 -15.43 6.12 4.31
N ALA A 59 -14.22 5.77 3.85
CA ALA A 59 -13.68 4.41 3.93
C ALA A 59 -13.57 3.94 5.40
N ILE A 60 -13.02 4.77 6.30
CA ILE A 60 -12.96 4.48 7.74
C ILE A 60 -14.37 4.30 8.30
N SER A 61 -15.28 5.25 8.02
CA SER A 61 -16.66 5.21 8.52
C SER A 61 -17.38 3.93 8.06
N ALA A 62 -17.19 3.52 6.81
CA ALA A 62 -17.79 2.32 6.26
C ALA A 62 -17.21 1.04 6.88
N ALA A 63 -15.89 0.99 7.05
CA ALA A 63 -15.21 -0.14 7.68
C ALA A 63 -15.70 -0.35 9.14
N LEU A 64 -15.81 0.73 9.90
CA LEU A 64 -16.32 0.68 11.28
C LEU A 64 -17.80 0.26 11.33
N LYS A 65 -18.63 0.81 10.43
CA LYS A 65 -20.06 0.52 10.35
C LYS A 65 -20.35 -0.96 10.09
N TYR A 66 -19.45 -1.68 9.41
CA TYR A 66 -19.63 -3.11 9.12
C TYR A 66 -19.86 -3.97 10.39
N LYS A 67 -19.26 -3.58 11.51
CA LYS A 67 -19.43 -4.25 12.82
C LYS A 67 -20.10 -3.36 13.87
N ASN A 68 -20.73 -2.25 13.46
CA ASN A 68 -21.32 -1.25 14.37
C ASN A 68 -20.33 -0.69 15.41
N LEU A 69 -19.06 -0.50 14.98
CA LEU A 69 -17.97 0.03 15.80
C LEU A 69 -17.88 1.54 15.68
N THR A 70 -17.20 2.12 16.65
CA THR A 70 -16.66 3.48 16.65
C THR A 70 -15.14 3.43 16.61
N ILE A 71 -14.48 4.56 16.35
CA ILE A 71 -13.02 4.64 16.36
C ILE A 71 -12.42 4.28 17.73
N LYS A 72 -13.19 4.42 18.81
CA LYS A 72 -12.77 4.08 20.19
C LYS A 72 -12.67 2.59 20.45
N ASP A 73 -13.36 1.77 19.64
CA ASP A 73 -13.31 0.31 19.72
C ASP A 73 -12.06 -0.25 19.01
N ILE A 74 -11.31 0.60 18.30
CA ILE A 74 -10.09 0.22 17.60
C ILE A 74 -8.90 0.30 18.56
N LYS A 75 -8.19 -0.80 18.73
CA LYS A 75 -7.00 -0.89 19.60
C LYS A 75 -5.78 -0.20 18.99
N ALA A 76 -5.57 -0.41 17.72
CA ALA A 76 -4.39 0.10 17.02
C ALA A 76 -4.70 0.40 15.55
N ILE A 77 -3.95 1.34 15.00
CA ILE A 77 -3.96 1.69 13.59
C ILE A 77 -2.58 1.42 13.01
N PHE A 78 -2.53 0.81 11.84
CA PHE A 78 -1.31 0.61 11.06
C PHE A 78 -1.36 1.41 9.77
N ILE A 79 -0.29 2.16 9.50
CA ILE A 79 -0.11 2.94 8.26
C ILE A 79 1.15 2.50 7.53
N SER A 80 1.05 2.36 6.22
CA SER A 80 2.11 1.80 5.37
C SER A 80 3.10 2.88 4.90
N SER A 81 3.83 3.51 5.83
CA SER A 81 4.99 4.35 5.51
C SER A 81 5.85 4.60 6.73
N VAL A 82 7.15 4.50 6.57
CA VAL A 82 8.16 4.83 7.59
C VAL A 82 9.03 6.03 7.20
N ALA A 83 8.96 6.48 5.94
CA ALA A 83 9.80 7.55 5.41
C ALA A 83 9.51 8.95 5.99
N HIS A 84 8.30 9.15 6.50
CA HIS A 84 7.86 10.46 7.01
C HIS A 84 7.71 10.43 8.53
N SER A 85 8.66 11.01 9.25
CA SER A 85 8.72 10.99 10.72
C SER A 85 7.53 11.67 11.42
N ASP A 86 6.84 12.59 10.74
CA ASP A 86 5.68 13.32 11.26
C ASP A 86 4.33 12.71 10.87
N LEU A 87 4.32 11.65 10.06
CA LEU A 87 3.09 11.07 9.51
C LEU A 87 2.15 10.54 10.59
N GLN A 88 2.68 9.88 11.61
CA GLN A 88 1.88 9.40 12.75
C GLN A 88 1.13 10.54 13.44
N ASN A 89 1.81 11.68 13.65
CA ASN A 89 1.19 12.84 14.29
C ASN A 89 0.12 13.48 13.39
N ARG A 90 0.36 13.57 12.10
CA ARG A 90 -0.65 14.07 11.13
C ARG A 90 -1.89 13.17 11.11
N VAL A 91 -1.70 11.86 11.05
CA VAL A 91 -2.82 10.90 11.09
C VAL A 91 -3.58 11.02 12.41
N LYS A 92 -2.87 11.14 13.54
CA LYS A 92 -3.50 11.37 14.84
C LYS A 92 -4.41 12.59 14.85
N LEU A 93 -3.87 13.75 14.45
CA LEU A 93 -4.64 15.01 14.41
C LEU A 93 -5.86 14.90 13.49
N TYR A 94 -5.70 14.25 12.36
CA TYR A 94 -6.79 13.97 11.43
C TYR A 94 -7.90 13.13 12.08
N LEU A 95 -7.54 12.02 12.74
CA LEU A 95 -8.51 11.15 13.40
C LEU A 95 -9.21 11.85 14.57
N GLU A 96 -8.49 12.63 15.35
CA GLU A 96 -9.07 13.44 16.43
C GLU A 96 -10.05 14.49 15.89
N HIS A 97 -9.74 15.11 14.74
CA HIS A 97 -10.61 16.10 14.11
C HIS A 97 -11.92 15.48 13.60
N TYR A 98 -11.85 14.38 12.85
CA TYR A 98 -13.02 13.80 12.19
C TYR A 98 -13.80 12.80 13.04
N PHE A 99 -13.13 12.10 13.95
CA PHE A 99 -13.72 11.02 14.75
C PHE A 99 -13.68 11.29 16.26
N GLY A 100 -13.11 12.40 16.70
CA GLY A 100 -13.05 12.82 18.11
C GLY A 100 -12.09 11.99 18.97
N TYR A 101 -11.33 11.05 18.38
CA TYR A 101 -10.39 10.18 19.08
C TYR A 101 -9.39 9.57 18.11
N SER A 102 -8.17 9.30 18.60
CA SER A 102 -7.17 8.55 17.87
C SER A 102 -6.64 7.38 18.69
N PRO A 103 -6.75 6.14 18.20
CA PRO A 103 -6.03 5.00 18.76
C PRO A 103 -4.52 5.14 18.63
N THR A 104 -3.77 4.19 19.20
CA THR A 104 -2.31 4.11 19.00
C THR A 104 -2.03 3.83 17.52
N ILE A 105 -1.10 4.60 16.92
CA ILE A 105 -0.72 4.48 15.51
C ILE A 105 0.67 3.86 15.41
N TYR A 106 0.80 2.87 14.55
CA TYR A 106 2.05 2.22 14.18
C TYR A 106 2.34 2.43 12.69
N THR A 107 3.62 2.49 12.34
CA THR A 107 4.08 2.53 10.95
C THR A 107 4.64 1.18 10.55
N VAL A 108 4.42 0.81 9.29
CA VAL A 108 4.95 -0.39 8.65
C VAL A 108 5.69 0.03 7.38
N ASP A 109 6.84 -0.58 7.12
CA ASP A 109 7.57 -0.38 5.85
C ASP A 109 6.65 -0.68 4.67
N HIS A 110 6.67 0.18 3.67
CA HIS A 110 5.76 0.13 2.52
C HIS A 110 5.86 -1.19 1.76
N GLN A 111 7.07 -1.67 1.49
CA GLN A 111 7.26 -2.91 0.76
C GLN A 111 6.86 -4.14 1.60
N ILE A 112 7.09 -4.10 2.92
CA ILE A 112 6.60 -5.15 3.83
C ILE A 112 5.07 -5.18 3.85
N ALA A 113 4.40 -4.03 3.78
CA ALA A 113 2.94 -3.98 3.70
C ALA A 113 2.41 -4.65 2.42
N HIS A 114 3.08 -4.43 1.26
CA HIS A 114 2.76 -5.12 0.02
C HIS A 114 2.93 -6.63 0.13
N LEU A 115 4.09 -7.09 0.63
CA LEU A 115 4.34 -8.53 0.81
C LEU A 115 3.34 -9.17 1.76
N ALA A 116 3.00 -8.49 2.86
CA ALA A 116 2.03 -8.95 3.85
C ALA A 116 0.62 -9.07 3.26
N SER A 117 0.20 -8.12 2.43
CA SER A 117 -1.12 -8.12 1.79
C SER A 117 -1.32 -9.30 0.84
N ALA A 118 -0.26 -9.82 0.25
CA ALA A 118 -0.30 -11.02 -0.58
C ALA A 118 -0.16 -12.31 0.25
N PHE A 119 0.76 -12.33 1.21
CA PHE A 119 1.13 -13.55 1.93
C PHE A 119 0.08 -14.02 2.93
N TYR A 120 -0.33 -13.17 3.87
CA TYR A 120 -1.21 -13.59 4.95
C TYR A 120 -2.60 -14.08 4.47
N PRO A 121 -3.25 -13.46 3.48
CA PRO A 121 -4.52 -13.98 2.97
C PRO A 121 -4.37 -15.21 2.04
N SER A 122 -3.16 -15.54 1.58
CA SER A 122 -2.95 -16.59 0.59
C SER A 122 -3.22 -18.01 1.10
N GLY A 123 -3.14 -18.23 2.42
CA GLY A 123 -3.21 -19.54 3.04
C GLY A 123 -1.93 -20.38 2.90
N PHE A 124 -0.86 -19.85 2.28
CA PHE A 124 0.42 -20.55 2.22
C PHE A 124 1.17 -20.45 3.54
N GLU A 125 1.68 -21.58 4.05
CA GLU A 125 2.57 -21.59 5.22
C GLU A 125 3.97 -21.08 4.89
N ASN A 126 4.43 -21.37 3.67
CA ASN A 126 5.74 -20.96 3.16
C ASN A 126 5.60 -20.48 1.72
N SER A 127 6.19 -19.35 1.40
CA SER A 127 6.16 -18.78 0.06
C SER A 127 7.34 -17.88 -0.20
N MET A 128 7.84 -17.86 -1.42
CA MET A 128 8.63 -16.75 -1.92
C MET A 128 7.71 -15.58 -2.18
N LEU A 129 8.14 -14.39 -1.81
CA LEU A 129 7.37 -13.15 -1.89
C LEU A 129 8.10 -12.14 -2.78
N LEU A 130 7.34 -11.47 -3.64
CA LEU A 130 7.83 -10.42 -4.51
C LEU A 130 6.84 -9.26 -4.51
N SER A 131 7.32 -8.05 -4.28
CA SER A 131 6.60 -6.81 -4.59
C SER A 131 7.33 -6.06 -5.69
N VAL A 132 6.57 -5.51 -6.65
CA VAL A 132 7.06 -4.60 -7.68
C VAL A 132 6.10 -3.42 -7.74
N ASP A 133 6.62 -2.23 -7.49
CA ASP A 133 5.84 -1.03 -7.29
C ASP A 133 6.44 0.17 -8.05
N GLY A 134 5.74 1.29 -8.11
CA GLY A 134 6.31 2.57 -8.48
C GLY A 134 7.41 2.93 -7.49
N TYR A 135 7.02 3.27 -6.29
CA TYR A 135 7.89 3.38 -5.11
C TYR A 135 7.08 3.66 -3.84
N GLY A 136 7.64 3.26 -2.70
CA GLY A 136 7.21 3.68 -1.38
C GLY A 136 8.36 3.51 -0.40
N ASP A 137 8.50 4.46 0.53
CA ASP A 137 9.62 4.52 1.49
C ASP A 137 11.01 4.41 0.79
N PHE A 138 11.16 5.09 -0.39
CA PHE A 138 12.35 5.09 -1.26
C PHE A 138 12.72 3.76 -1.90
N LYS A 139 11.86 2.74 -1.78
CA LYS A 139 12.03 1.43 -2.40
C LYS A 139 10.97 1.20 -3.46
N SER A 140 11.32 0.46 -4.50
CA SER A 140 10.44 0.12 -5.61
C SER A 140 10.13 -1.37 -5.71
N MET A 141 10.94 -2.20 -5.06
CA MET A 141 10.79 -3.65 -5.07
C MET A 141 11.30 -4.26 -3.77
N ALA A 142 10.72 -5.37 -3.37
CA ALA A 142 11.27 -6.24 -2.34
C ALA A 142 11.07 -7.71 -2.68
N CYS A 143 12.10 -8.52 -2.40
CA CYS A 143 12.04 -9.97 -2.40
C CYS A 143 12.16 -10.49 -0.98
N GLY A 144 11.37 -11.48 -0.64
CA GLY A 144 11.32 -12.03 0.71
C GLY A 144 10.85 -13.47 0.74
N ILE A 145 10.86 -14.03 1.94
CA ILE A 145 10.29 -15.34 2.25
C ILE A 145 9.26 -15.15 3.35
N GLY A 146 8.03 -15.60 3.08
CA GLY A 146 7.02 -15.82 4.09
C GLY A 146 7.16 -17.20 4.71
N ASN A 147 7.14 -17.27 6.03
CA ASN A 147 7.16 -18.53 6.79
C ASN A 147 6.23 -18.39 7.98
N LYS A 148 5.07 -19.05 7.93
CA LYS A 148 4.00 -19.00 8.92
C LYS A 148 3.53 -17.55 9.20
N ASP A 149 3.99 -16.97 10.29
CA ASP A 149 3.63 -15.63 10.77
C ASP A 149 4.71 -14.58 10.51
N LYS A 150 5.77 -14.93 9.78
CA LYS A 150 6.95 -14.06 9.56
C LYS A 150 7.22 -13.81 8.09
N ILE A 151 7.60 -12.59 7.80
CA ILE A 151 8.15 -12.16 6.51
C ILE A 151 9.59 -11.74 6.74
N SER A 152 10.50 -12.33 5.96
CA SER A 152 11.93 -11.99 5.97
C SER A 152 12.31 -11.48 4.59
N VAL A 153 12.62 -10.19 4.50
CA VAL A 153 13.10 -9.55 3.27
C VAL A 153 14.60 -9.76 3.16
N PHE A 154 15.07 -10.23 2.01
CA PHE A 154 16.48 -10.45 1.74
C PHE A 154 17.03 -9.55 0.62
N GLU A 155 16.17 -8.95 -0.20
CA GLU A 155 16.58 -8.04 -1.27
C GLU A 155 15.55 -6.92 -1.44
N THR A 156 16.04 -5.72 -1.76
CA THR A 156 15.23 -4.56 -2.14
C THR A 156 15.89 -3.80 -3.26
N LYS A 157 15.10 -3.19 -4.15
CA LYS A 157 15.57 -2.19 -5.13
C LYS A 157 15.09 -0.82 -4.71
N ASP A 158 15.92 0.17 -4.97
CA ASP A 158 15.55 1.56 -4.68
C ASP A 158 14.75 2.21 -5.83
N LEU A 159 14.41 3.48 -5.65
CA LEU A 159 13.66 4.27 -6.62
C LEU A 159 14.31 4.33 -8.00
N THR A 160 15.64 4.34 -8.08
CA THR A 160 16.37 4.48 -9.36
C THR A 160 16.31 3.24 -10.23
N GLN A 161 15.94 2.11 -9.64
CA GLN A 161 15.77 0.82 -10.31
C GLN A 161 14.29 0.43 -10.44
N SER A 162 13.37 1.41 -10.43
CA SER A 162 11.94 1.13 -10.43
C SER A 162 11.41 0.73 -11.81
N LEU A 163 10.96 -0.50 -11.93
CA LEU A 163 10.20 -0.98 -13.10
C LEU A 163 8.83 -0.29 -13.19
N GLY A 164 8.20 0.03 -12.06
CA GLY A 164 6.92 0.75 -12.04
C GLY A 164 7.05 2.16 -12.61
N ILE A 165 8.08 2.93 -12.19
CA ILE A 165 8.36 4.26 -12.75
C ILE A 165 8.74 4.17 -14.22
N PHE A 166 9.52 3.17 -14.61
CA PHE A 166 9.81 2.93 -16.01
C PHE A 166 8.54 2.74 -16.84
N TYR A 167 7.63 1.88 -16.37
CA TYR A 167 6.35 1.62 -17.03
C TYR A 167 5.46 2.88 -17.09
N GLN A 168 5.41 3.65 -16.00
CA GLN A 168 4.72 4.93 -15.94
C GLN A 168 5.28 5.93 -16.95
N THR A 169 6.62 6.02 -17.07
CA THR A 169 7.30 6.89 -18.03
C THR A 169 6.96 6.51 -19.47
N LEU A 170 6.94 5.21 -19.80
CA LEU A 170 6.49 4.74 -21.11
C LEU A 170 5.02 5.06 -21.37
N THR A 171 4.16 4.94 -20.35
CA THR A 171 2.75 5.30 -20.44
C THR A 171 2.58 6.77 -20.84
N GLN A 172 3.32 7.67 -20.20
CA GLN A 172 3.36 9.09 -20.58
C GLN A 172 3.90 9.31 -21.99
N PHE A 173 5.00 8.66 -22.33
CA PHE A 173 5.64 8.80 -23.65
C PHE A 173 4.69 8.46 -24.80
N ILE A 174 3.80 7.49 -24.61
CA ILE A 174 2.78 7.09 -25.59
C ILE A 174 1.58 8.05 -25.61
N GLY A 175 1.49 9.01 -24.67
CA GLY A 175 0.47 10.05 -24.65
C GLY A 175 -0.68 9.82 -23.68
N PHE A 176 -0.58 8.86 -22.78
CA PHE A 176 -1.51 8.68 -21.68
C PHE A 176 -1.13 9.57 -20.48
N SER A 177 -2.02 9.63 -19.47
CA SER A 177 -1.72 10.32 -18.22
C SER A 177 -0.61 9.60 -17.44
N SER A 178 0.15 10.34 -16.65
CA SER A 178 1.28 9.79 -15.90
C SER A 178 0.90 8.98 -14.68
N MET A 179 -0.30 9.11 -14.20
CA MET A 179 -0.73 8.42 -12.98
C MET A 179 -2.06 7.74 -13.21
N GLY A 180 -2.05 6.41 -13.09
CA GLY A 180 -3.24 5.59 -13.13
C GLY A 180 -3.74 5.22 -14.53
N ASP A 181 -2.98 5.49 -15.59
CA ASP A 181 -3.31 5.08 -16.96
C ASP A 181 -2.47 3.88 -17.44
N GLU A 182 -1.61 3.33 -16.61
CA GLU A 182 -0.75 2.18 -16.92
C GLU A 182 -1.55 0.98 -17.42
N TYR A 183 -2.75 0.77 -16.88
CA TYR A 183 -3.66 -0.28 -17.34
C TYR A 183 -4.13 -0.07 -18.79
N LYS A 184 -4.20 1.18 -19.27
CA LYS A 184 -4.55 1.48 -20.66
C LYS A 184 -3.41 1.09 -21.59
N LEU A 185 -2.16 1.36 -21.21
CA LEU A 185 -0.99 0.90 -21.94
C LEU A 185 -0.94 -0.64 -21.98
N MET A 186 -1.21 -1.31 -20.85
CA MET A 186 -1.31 -2.76 -20.80
C MET A 186 -2.37 -3.28 -21.78
N GLY A 187 -3.56 -2.68 -21.81
CA GLY A 187 -4.61 -3.05 -22.77
C GLY A 187 -4.20 -2.80 -24.23
N LEU A 188 -3.54 -1.67 -24.50
CA LEU A 188 -3.06 -1.32 -25.84
C LEU A 188 -1.99 -2.29 -26.34
N SER A 189 -1.16 -2.84 -25.46
CA SER A 189 -0.06 -3.76 -25.80
C SER A 189 -0.55 -5.02 -26.55
N ALA A 190 -1.80 -5.44 -26.31
CA ALA A 190 -2.41 -6.59 -26.98
C ALA A 190 -2.57 -6.40 -28.52
N TYR A 191 -2.57 -5.16 -28.98
CA TYR A 191 -2.68 -4.82 -30.42
C TYR A 191 -1.32 -4.56 -31.07
N GLY A 192 -0.25 -4.52 -30.26
CA GLY A 192 1.11 -4.26 -30.72
C GLY A 192 1.83 -5.54 -31.18
N LYS A 193 3.00 -5.32 -31.76
CA LYS A 193 3.94 -6.40 -32.08
C LYS A 193 5.30 -6.07 -31.43
N PRO A 194 6.01 -7.05 -30.86
CA PRO A 194 7.38 -6.85 -30.40
C PRO A 194 8.27 -6.36 -31.57
N GLY A 195 9.10 -5.39 -31.35
CA GLY A 195 9.95 -4.87 -32.42
C GLY A 195 10.90 -3.75 -31.98
N ILE A 196 10.73 -3.28 -30.74
CA ILE A 196 11.59 -2.24 -30.18
C ILE A 196 12.56 -2.90 -29.18
N ASP A 197 13.86 -2.74 -29.43
CA ASP A 197 14.89 -3.16 -28.48
C ASP A 197 15.00 -2.11 -27.36
N LEU A 198 14.68 -2.52 -26.15
CA LEU A 198 14.76 -1.69 -24.94
C LEU A 198 16.10 -1.87 -24.17
N SER A 199 16.99 -2.74 -24.63
CA SER A 199 18.27 -3.01 -23.98
C SER A 199 19.17 -1.79 -23.77
N PRO A 200 19.09 -0.71 -24.59
CA PRO A 200 19.82 0.54 -24.30
C PRO A 200 19.30 1.30 -23.07
N ILE A 201 18.07 1.00 -22.61
CA ILE A 201 17.40 1.71 -21.53
C ILE A 201 17.33 0.82 -20.28
N ILE A 202 16.99 -0.46 -20.45
CA ILE A 202 16.97 -1.45 -19.37
C ILE A 202 18.00 -2.53 -19.67
N LYS A 203 18.91 -2.72 -18.75
CA LYS A 203 19.83 -3.84 -18.77
C LYS A 203 19.35 -4.89 -17.80
N VAL A 204 19.22 -6.11 -18.28
CA VAL A 204 18.84 -7.28 -17.49
C VAL A 204 20.02 -8.25 -17.51
N SER A 205 20.45 -8.70 -16.36
CA SER A 205 21.39 -9.81 -16.20
C SER A 205 20.68 -10.99 -15.53
N ASP A 206 21.39 -12.11 -15.39
CA ASP A 206 20.82 -13.31 -14.73
C ASP A 206 20.48 -13.05 -13.25
N ASP A 207 21.15 -12.09 -12.64
CA ASP A 207 21.04 -11.81 -11.20
C ASP A 207 20.45 -10.43 -10.87
N ASP A 208 20.29 -9.53 -11.87
CA ASP A 208 19.86 -8.15 -11.62
C ASP A 208 19.32 -7.44 -12.86
N PHE A 209 18.68 -6.27 -12.66
CA PHE A 209 18.33 -5.31 -13.71
C PHE A 209 18.69 -3.89 -13.30
N PHE A 210 19.07 -3.02 -14.27
CA PHE A 210 19.44 -1.61 -14.06
C PHE A 210 19.34 -0.80 -15.36
#